data_e72a83283f7e510c0deee638f06b10b6
#
_entry.id   e72a83283f7e510c0deee638f06b10b6
#
_cell.length_a   1.000
_cell.length_b   1.000
_cell.length_c   1.000
_cell.angle_alpha   90.00
_cell.angle_beta   90.00
_cell.angle_gamma   90.00
#
_symmetry.space_group_name_H-M   'P 1'
#
loop_
_entity.id
_entity.type
_entity.pdbx_description
1 polymer ?
#
loop_
_entity_poly.entity_id
_entity_poly.type
_entity_poly.pdbx_seq_one_letter_code
_entity_poly.pdbx_strand_id
1 'polypeptide(L)'
;MAAKPERRFKVVADNRRARFNYEIGESFEAGIALTGSEVKSLRAGKATIAESYADAKNGEIWLINANIPEYQQAGRFNHAPKRPRKLLLHEREINKLAGAVDREGMTIVPLKLYFNARGRAKLEIALAKGKKLHDKRETLKKRSWERERGRLLREKGWRMIPKSGHRFSEKIMRKGIKP
;
A
#
# COMPACT_ATOMS: atom_id res chain seq x y z
N MET A 1 0.07 -33.04 10.28
CA MET A 1 -0.26 -31.66 10.75
C MET A 1 -0.68 -30.86 9.53
N ALA A 2 -1.95 -30.45 9.45
CA ALA A 2 -2.45 -29.66 8.32
C ALA A 2 -1.88 -28.25 8.38
N ALA A 3 -1.24 -27.79 7.31
CA ALA A 3 -0.74 -26.43 7.16
C ALA A 3 -1.88 -25.45 7.34
N LYS A 4 -1.70 -24.49 8.27
CA LYS A 4 -2.65 -23.42 8.53
C LYS A 4 -2.82 -22.63 7.23
N PRO A 5 -4.04 -22.47 6.66
CA PRO A 5 -4.20 -21.77 5.40
C PRO A 5 -3.68 -20.35 5.56
N GLU A 6 -2.74 -19.96 4.69
CA GLU A 6 -2.26 -18.59 4.59
C GLU A 6 -3.46 -17.66 4.46
N ARG A 7 -3.59 -16.73 5.39
CA ARG A 7 -4.66 -15.73 5.39
C ARG A 7 -4.48 -14.82 4.18
N ARG A 8 -5.05 -15.19 3.05
CA ARG A 8 -5.01 -14.39 1.82
C ARG A 8 -5.85 -13.14 2.03
N PHE A 9 -5.19 -12.03 2.31
CA PHE A 9 -5.80 -10.70 2.28
C PHE A 9 -6.05 -10.30 0.83
N LYS A 10 -7.32 -10.08 0.47
CA LYS A 10 -7.65 -9.56 -0.87
C LYS A 10 -7.52 -8.03 -0.84
N VAL A 11 -6.41 -7.50 -1.35
CA VAL A 11 -6.22 -6.06 -1.52
C VAL A 11 -7.14 -5.58 -2.65
N VAL A 12 -7.96 -4.57 -2.38
CA VAL A 12 -8.90 -3.95 -3.32
C VAL A 12 -8.28 -2.70 -3.94
N ALA A 13 -7.67 -1.84 -3.12
CA ALA A 13 -7.02 -0.63 -3.56
C ALA A 13 -5.75 -0.36 -2.75
N ASP A 14 -4.71 0.17 -3.41
CA ASP A 14 -3.42 0.52 -2.81
C ASP A 14 -3.02 1.94 -3.23
N ASN A 15 -2.72 2.80 -2.25
CA ASN A 15 -2.30 4.17 -2.47
C ASN A 15 -0.77 4.26 -2.58
N ARG A 16 -0.24 3.90 -3.74
CA ARG A 16 1.21 3.97 -4.01
C ARG A 16 1.75 5.39 -4.00
N ARG A 17 0.90 6.40 -4.25
CA ARG A 17 1.28 7.82 -4.24
C ARG A 17 1.51 8.36 -2.84
N ALA A 18 0.86 7.79 -1.81
CA ALA A 18 1.02 8.23 -0.43
C ALA A 18 2.50 8.22 -0.01
N ARG A 19 3.21 7.13 -0.22
CA ARG A 19 4.63 7.00 0.13
C ARG A 19 5.56 7.94 -0.65
N PHE A 20 5.13 8.40 -1.81
CA PHE A 20 5.89 9.37 -2.59
C PHE A 20 5.67 10.80 -2.09
N ASN A 21 4.41 11.15 -1.82
CA ASN A 21 4.02 12.52 -1.46
C ASN A 21 4.24 12.85 0.01
N TYR A 22 4.17 11.84 0.88
CA TYR A 22 4.19 11.98 2.32
C TYR A 22 5.31 11.15 2.95
N GLU A 23 5.82 11.64 4.03
CA GLU A 23 6.58 10.86 5.01
C GLU A 23 5.56 10.12 5.88
N ILE A 24 5.57 8.79 5.80
CA ILE A 24 4.61 7.93 6.49
C ILE A 24 5.15 7.64 7.88
N GLY A 25 4.38 8.02 8.89
CA GLY A 25 4.63 7.70 10.29
C GLY A 25 3.93 6.41 10.72
N GLU A 26 3.28 6.45 11.87
CA GLU A 26 2.59 5.31 12.46
C GLU A 26 1.34 4.94 11.65
N SER A 27 1.10 3.64 11.48
CA SER A 27 -0.05 3.10 10.76
C SER A 27 -1.04 2.39 11.69
N PHE A 28 -2.33 2.48 11.36
CA PHE A 28 -3.46 1.91 12.11
C PHE A 28 -4.36 1.13 11.18
N GLU A 29 -4.97 0.05 11.68
CA GLU A 29 -5.99 -0.73 10.97
C GLU A 29 -7.38 -0.30 11.39
N ALA A 30 -8.10 0.41 10.55
CA ALA A 30 -9.46 0.83 10.77
C ALA A 30 -10.49 -0.12 10.14
N GLY A 31 -11.62 -0.31 10.80
CA GLY A 31 -12.84 -0.76 10.14
C GLY A 31 -13.42 0.37 9.30
N ILE A 32 -14.30 0.06 8.37
CA ILE A 32 -15.00 1.07 7.56
C ILE A 32 -16.51 0.77 7.50
N ALA A 33 -17.34 1.78 7.78
CA ALA A 33 -18.79 1.69 7.68
C ALA A 33 -19.23 1.83 6.21
N LEU A 34 -19.71 0.74 5.63
CA LEU A 34 -20.10 0.62 4.22
C LEU A 34 -21.57 0.22 4.08
N THR A 35 -22.18 0.67 2.98
CA THR A 35 -23.49 0.16 2.55
C THR A 35 -23.33 -1.16 1.78
N GLY A 36 -24.44 -1.90 1.62
CA GLY A 36 -24.42 -3.17 0.89
C GLY A 36 -23.97 -3.06 -0.56
N SER A 37 -24.35 -1.98 -1.26
CA SER A 37 -23.91 -1.69 -2.63
C SER A 37 -22.42 -1.40 -2.73
N GLU A 38 -21.84 -0.68 -1.74
CA GLU A 38 -20.41 -0.44 -1.66
C GLU A 38 -19.60 -1.73 -1.46
N VAL A 39 -20.06 -2.59 -0.54
CA VAL A 39 -19.39 -3.88 -0.30
C VAL A 39 -19.37 -4.74 -1.57
N LYS A 40 -20.47 -4.75 -2.35
CA LYS A 40 -20.55 -5.47 -3.63
C LYS A 40 -19.55 -4.88 -4.64
N SER A 41 -19.49 -3.55 -4.78
CA SER A 41 -18.52 -2.86 -5.64
C SER A 41 -17.08 -3.15 -5.25
N LEU A 42 -16.75 -3.13 -3.94
CA LEU A 42 -15.43 -3.47 -3.43
C LEU A 42 -15.04 -4.93 -3.70
N ARG A 43 -15.98 -5.88 -3.58
CA ARG A 43 -15.74 -7.30 -3.92
C ARG A 43 -15.43 -7.49 -5.40
N ALA A 44 -15.98 -6.63 -6.27
CA ALA A 44 -15.64 -6.55 -7.68
C ALA A 44 -14.29 -5.88 -7.95
N GLY A 45 -13.57 -5.43 -6.90
CA GLY A 45 -12.25 -4.79 -7.02
C GLY A 45 -12.29 -3.33 -7.48
N LYS A 46 -13.45 -2.68 -7.43
CA LYS A 46 -13.63 -1.31 -7.92
C LYS A 46 -13.55 -0.32 -6.75
N ALA A 47 -12.36 0.27 -6.54
CA ALA A 47 -12.17 1.37 -5.59
C ALA A 47 -10.91 2.16 -5.90
N THR A 48 -10.91 3.46 -5.59
CA THR A 48 -9.74 4.33 -5.68
C THR A 48 -9.63 5.17 -4.41
N ILE A 49 -8.46 5.07 -3.74
CA ILE A 49 -8.16 5.79 -2.49
C ILE A 49 -6.98 6.77 -2.65
N ALA A 50 -6.47 6.96 -3.86
CA ALA A 50 -5.25 7.74 -4.11
C ALA A 50 -5.38 9.23 -3.74
N GLU A 51 -6.58 9.79 -3.85
CA GLU A 51 -6.88 11.21 -3.59
C GLU A 51 -7.73 11.39 -2.33
N SER A 52 -7.89 10.35 -1.54
CA SER A 52 -8.64 10.39 -0.30
C SER A 52 -7.74 10.70 0.89
N TYR A 53 -8.34 11.26 1.91
CA TYR A 53 -7.72 11.54 3.21
C TYR A 53 -8.74 11.23 4.31
N ALA A 54 -8.27 11.12 5.53
CA ALA A 54 -9.17 11.00 6.68
C ALA A 54 -9.05 12.25 7.56
N ASP A 55 -10.20 12.63 8.12
CA ASP A 55 -10.34 13.82 8.93
C ASP A 55 -11.03 13.49 10.26
N ALA A 56 -10.59 14.14 11.34
CA ALA A 56 -11.18 14.00 12.66
C ALA A 56 -12.28 15.01 12.86
N LYS A 57 -13.53 14.54 13.06
CA LYS A 57 -14.69 15.42 13.29
C LYS A 57 -15.54 14.85 14.41
N ASN A 58 -15.85 15.68 15.40
CA ASN A 58 -16.74 15.33 16.53
C ASN A 58 -16.34 14.03 17.25
N GLY A 59 -15.06 13.80 17.46
CA GLY A 59 -14.58 12.58 18.11
C GLY A 59 -14.65 11.32 17.24
N GLU A 60 -14.83 11.45 15.95
CA GLU A 60 -14.88 10.38 14.96
C GLU A 60 -13.90 10.63 13.82
N ILE A 61 -13.43 9.58 13.17
CA ILE A 61 -12.58 9.68 11.98
C ILE A 61 -13.40 9.36 10.73
N TRP A 62 -13.36 10.24 9.75
CA TRP A 62 -14.10 10.13 8.50
C TRP A 62 -13.15 10.04 7.31
N LEU A 63 -13.35 9.04 6.46
CA LEU A 63 -12.67 8.92 5.18
C LEU A 63 -13.41 9.76 4.14
N ILE A 64 -12.72 10.74 3.57
CA ILE A 64 -13.25 11.73 2.63
C ILE A 64 -12.63 11.51 1.25
N ASN A 65 -13.42 11.74 0.21
CA ASN A 65 -13.01 11.65 -1.21
C ASN A 65 -12.50 10.27 -1.68
N ALA A 66 -12.82 9.19 -0.95
CA ALA A 66 -12.56 7.85 -1.45
C ALA A 66 -13.63 7.47 -2.48
N ASN A 67 -13.22 7.14 -3.70
CA ASN A 67 -14.12 6.79 -4.77
C ASN A 67 -14.39 5.28 -4.79
N ILE A 68 -15.65 4.91 -4.54
CA ILE A 68 -16.19 3.57 -4.72
C ILE A 68 -17.31 3.70 -5.76
N PRO A 69 -17.10 3.22 -6.99
CA PRO A 69 -18.08 3.34 -8.04
C PRO A 69 -19.40 2.64 -7.70
N GLU A 70 -20.49 3.14 -8.26
CA GLU A 70 -21.80 2.55 -8.13
C GLU A 70 -21.80 1.08 -8.56
N TYR A 71 -22.62 0.28 -7.87
CA TYR A 71 -22.84 -1.11 -8.25
C TYR A 71 -23.95 -1.18 -9.29
N GLN A 72 -23.61 -1.47 -10.54
CA GLN A 72 -24.52 -1.43 -11.70
C GLN A 72 -25.83 -2.23 -11.50
N GLN A 73 -25.78 -3.30 -10.71
CA GLN A 73 -26.92 -4.16 -10.44
C GLN A 73 -27.77 -3.74 -9.24
N ALA A 74 -27.45 -2.60 -8.59
CA ALA A 74 -28.19 -2.11 -7.41
C ALA A 74 -29.41 -1.27 -7.78
N GLY A 75 -29.62 -0.94 -9.05
CA GLY A 75 -30.77 -0.15 -9.52
C GLY A 75 -30.84 1.22 -8.83
N ARG A 76 -32.04 1.60 -8.36
CA ARG A 76 -32.34 2.91 -7.73
C ARG A 76 -31.68 3.10 -6.36
N PHE A 77 -31.30 2.02 -5.67
CA PHE A 77 -30.74 2.07 -4.30
C PHE A 77 -29.21 2.02 -4.30
N ASN A 78 -28.60 2.85 -5.10
CA ASN A 78 -27.15 2.96 -5.15
C ASN A 78 -26.61 4.02 -4.18
N HIS A 79 -25.32 4.00 -3.96
CA HIS A 79 -24.61 4.94 -3.08
C HIS A 79 -23.92 6.03 -3.90
N ALA A 80 -23.72 7.22 -3.31
CA ALA A 80 -22.90 8.25 -3.93
C ALA A 80 -21.40 7.81 -3.90
N PRO A 81 -20.69 7.81 -5.03
CA PRO A 81 -19.34 7.26 -5.14
C PRO A 81 -18.33 7.87 -4.16
N LYS A 82 -18.41 9.18 -3.91
CA LYS A 82 -17.47 9.94 -3.07
C LYS A 82 -18.03 10.32 -1.69
N ARG A 83 -19.10 9.67 -1.22
CA ARG A 83 -19.65 10.01 0.10
C ARG A 83 -18.61 9.84 1.21
N PRO A 84 -18.67 10.64 2.29
CA PRO A 84 -17.83 10.41 3.46
C PRO A 84 -18.20 9.09 4.15
N ARG A 85 -17.19 8.39 4.66
CA ARG A 85 -17.35 7.07 5.30
C ARG A 85 -16.71 7.08 6.67
N LYS A 86 -17.48 6.71 7.69
CA LYS A 86 -16.98 6.61 9.05
C LYS A 86 -15.97 5.47 9.17
N LEU A 87 -14.84 5.74 9.80
CA LEU A 87 -13.85 4.75 10.17
C LEU A 87 -14.11 4.27 11.60
N LEU A 88 -13.98 2.97 11.80
CA LEU A 88 -14.22 2.31 13.08
C LEU A 88 -12.84 1.98 13.69
N LEU A 89 -12.48 2.73 14.71
CA LEU A 89 -11.22 2.67 15.45
C LEU A 89 -11.52 2.62 16.95
N HIS A 90 -10.53 2.22 17.73
CA HIS A 90 -10.62 2.35 19.19
C HIS A 90 -10.50 3.82 19.61
N GLU A 91 -11.15 4.20 20.70
CA GLU A 91 -11.14 5.58 21.21
C GLU A 91 -9.72 6.13 21.43
N ARG A 92 -8.81 5.30 21.94
CA ARG A 92 -7.40 5.66 22.11
C ARG A 92 -6.71 6.02 20.79
N GLU A 93 -7.04 5.28 19.73
CA GLU A 93 -6.49 5.53 18.39
C GLU A 93 -7.08 6.81 17.79
N ILE A 94 -8.38 7.04 17.98
CA ILE A 94 -9.05 8.27 17.54
C ILE A 94 -8.42 9.49 18.21
N ASN A 95 -8.24 9.46 19.53
CA ASN A 95 -7.65 10.55 20.29
C ASN A 95 -6.20 10.83 19.88
N LYS A 96 -5.43 9.76 19.61
CA LYS A 96 -4.05 9.87 19.11
C LYS A 96 -4.00 10.49 17.72
N LEU A 97 -4.86 10.03 16.80
CA LEU A 97 -4.94 10.55 15.44
C LEU A 97 -5.39 12.01 15.42
N ALA A 98 -6.45 12.37 16.16
CA ALA A 98 -6.94 13.74 16.29
C ALA A 98 -5.86 14.66 16.89
N GLY A 99 -5.21 14.24 17.97
CA GLY A 99 -4.14 15.01 18.59
C GLY A 99 -2.93 15.26 17.68
N ALA A 100 -2.57 14.30 16.82
CA ALA A 100 -1.49 14.46 15.85
C ALA A 100 -1.89 15.41 14.70
N VAL A 101 -3.14 15.39 14.27
CA VAL A 101 -3.66 16.34 13.26
C VAL A 101 -3.65 17.76 13.82
N ASP A 102 -4.18 17.96 15.03
CA ASP A 102 -4.38 19.30 15.61
C ASP A 102 -3.06 19.93 16.08
N ARG A 103 -2.17 19.15 16.73
CA ARG A 103 -0.94 19.68 17.34
C ARG A 103 0.25 19.72 16.40
N GLU A 104 0.37 18.71 15.53
CA GLU A 104 1.55 18.52 14.68
C GLU A 104 1.30 18.86 13.22
N GLY A 105 0.06 19.24 12.86
CA GLY A 105 -0.34 19.55 11.49
C GLY A 105 -0.16 18.36 10.55
N MET A 106 -0.27 17.12 11.08
CA MET A 106 -0.21 15.91 10.29
C MET A 106 -1.51 15.66 9.53
N THR A 107 -1.44 14.87 8.48
CA THR A 107 -2.60 14.43 7.71
C THR A 107 -2.76 12.93 7.87
N ILE A 108 -3.99 12.45 7.97
CA ILE A 108 -4.28 11.02 8.00
C ILE A 108 -4.52 10.54 6.55
N VAL A 109 -3.64 9.68 6.04
CA VAL A 109 -3.66 9.21 4.66
C VAL A 109 -3.98 7.72 4.61
N PRO A 110 -4.96 7.28 3.80
CA PRO A 110 -5.22 5.86 3.59
C PRO A 110 -4.11 5.24 2.73
N LEU A 111 -3.63 4.07 3.13
CA LEU A 111 -2.59 3.32 2.43
C LEU A 111 -3.16 2.17 1.63
N LYS A 112 -3.99 1.32 2.26
CA LYS A 112 -4.55 0.13 1.63
C LYS A 112 -5.98 -0.13 2.07
N LEU A 113 -6.81 -0.52 1.12
CA LEU A 113 -8.15 -1.03 1.35
C LEU A 113 -8.17 -2.51 0.99
N TYR A 114 -8.59 -3.37 1.91
CA TYR A 114 -8.53 -4.82 1.72
C TYR A 114 -9.64 -5.54 2.49
N PHE A 115 -9.89 -6.79 2.13
CA PHE A 115 -10.74 -7.69 2.91
C PHE A 115 -9.88 -8.60 3.78
N ASN A 116 -10.20 -8.69 5.06
CA ASN A 116 -9.55 -9.64 5.96
C ASN A 116 -10.05 -11.09 5.71
N ALA A 117 -9.44 -12.07 6.41
CA ALA A 117 -9.81 -13.49 6.30
C ALA A 117 -11.28 -13.79 6.64
N ARG A 118 -11.95 -12.90 7.39
CA ARG A 118 -13.38 -13.01 7.73
C ARG A 118 -14.30 -12.30 6.72
N GLY A 119 -13.77 -11.79 5.61
CA GLY A 119 -14.53 -11.08 4.58
C GLY A 119 -15.00 -9.67 4.98
N ARG A 120 -14.43 -9.08 6.04
CA ARG A 120 -14.71 -7.71 6.47
C ARG A 120 -13.75 -6.74 5.77
N ALA A 121 -14.28 -5.62 5.28
CA ALA A 121 -13.46 -4.56 4.72
C ALA A 121 -12.66 -3.84 5.81
N LYS A 122 -11.37 -3.67 5.59
CA LYS A 122 -10.43 -2.98 6.47
C LYS A 122 -9.65 -1.95 5.67
N LEU A 123 -9.32 -0.85 6.32
CA LEU A 123 -8.53 0.25 5.77
C LEU A 123 -7.29 0.44 6.63
N GLU A 124 -6.12 0.32 6.03
CA GLU A 124 -4.86 0.73 6.64
C GLU A 124 -4.71 2.24 6.41
N ILE A 125 -4.65 3.01 7.50
CA ILE A 125 -4.42 4.45 7.50
C ILE A 125 -3.11 4.76 8.21
N ALA A 126 -2.48 5.89 7.89
CA ALA A 126 -1.27 6.32 8.57
C ALA A 126 -1.26 7.83 8.80
N LEU A 127 -0.61 8.23 9.91
CA LEU A 127 -0.20 9.60 10.10
C LEU A 127 0.88 9.94 9.09
N ALA A 128 0.75 11.07 8.43
CA ALA A 128 1.62 11.45 7.34
C ALA A 128 1.95 12.94 7.36
N LYS A 129 3.21 13.27 7.15
CA LYS A 129 3.69 14.65 6.98
C LYS A 129 4.02 14.90 5.51
N GLY A 130 3.55 16.02 4.95
CA GLY A 130 3.84 16.38 3.57
C GLY A 130 5.34 16.54 3.33
N LYS A 131 5.90 15.82 2.34
CA LYS A 131 7.30 15.97 1.95
C LYS A 131 7.54 17.32 1.27
N LYS A 132 8.65 17.99 1.62
CA LYS A 132 9.10 19.18 0.92
C LYS A 132 9.49 18.85 -0.53
N LEU A 133 9.46 19.84 -1.42
CA LEU A 133 9.80 19.65 -2.85
C LEU A 133 11.22 19.08 -3.05
N HIS A 134 12.16 19.45 -2.19
CA HIS A 134 13.52 18.94 -2.19
C HIS A 134 13.55 17.41 -1.98
N ASP A 135 12.86 16.91 -0.95
CA ASP A 135 12.79 15.49 -0.59
C ASP A 135 12.16 14.64 -1.71
N LYS A 136 11.17 15.22 -2.42
CA LYS A 136 10.54 14.56 -3.58
C LYS A 136 11.52 14.42 -4.73
N ARG A 137 12.36 15.44 -5.00
CA ARG A 137 13.40 15.39 -6.04
C ARG A 137 14.48 14.35 -5.73
N GLU A 138 14.91 14.26 -4.48
CA GLU A 138 15.87 13.22 -4.05
C GLU A 138 15.29 11.81 -4.19
N THR A 139 14.04 11.62 -3.78
CA THR A 139 13.34 10.34 -3.94
C THR A 139 13.25 9.93 -5.42
N LEU A 140 13.01 10.86 -6.33
CA LEU A 140 12.99 10.60 -7.77
C LEU A 140 14.37 10.24 -8.31
N LYS A 141 15.42 10.98 -7.92
CA LYS A 141 16.82 10.69 -8.29
C LYS A 141 17.23 9.30 -7.83
N LYS A 142 16.92 8.94 -6.57
CA LYS A 142 17.23 7.62 -6.01
C LYS A 142 16.53 6.50 -6.79
N ARG A 143 15.22 6.66 -7.10
CA ARG A 143 14.46 5.66 -7.88
C ARG A 143 14.97 5.52 -9.33
N SER A 144 15.38 6.61 -9.98
CA SER A 144 15.94 6.54 -11.33
C SER A 144 17.29 5.83 -11.32
N TRP A 145 18.15 6.16 -10.37
CA TRP A 145 19.45 5.52 -10.20
C TRP A 145 19.33 4.02 -9.86
N GLU A 146 18.39 3.63 -8.98
CA GLU A 146 18.14 2.21 -8.68
C GLU A 146 17.66 1.43 -9.91
N ARG A 147 16.78 2.03 -10.72
CA ARG A 147 16.33 1.41 -11.99
C ARG A 147 17.48 1.24 -13.00
N GLU A 148 18.31 2.24 -13.13
CA GLU A 148 19.47 2.22 -14.06
C GLU A 148 20.51 1.22 -13.59
N ARG A 149 20.82 1.19 -12.29
CA ARG A 149 21.69 0.18 -11.69
C ARG A 149 21.15 -1.24 -11.91
N GLY A 150 19.85 -1.45 -11.71
CA GLY A 150 19.21 -2.76 -11.96
C GLY A 150 19.24 -3.17 -13.44
N ARG A 151 19.19 -2.21 -14.37
CA ARG A 151 19.35 -2.45 -15.80
C ARG A 151 20.80 -2.85 -16.14
N LEU A 152 21.77 -2.10 -15.67
CA LEU A 152 23.20 -2.37 -15.88
C LEU A 152 23.64 -3.74 -15.30
N LEU A 153 23.12 -4.10 -14.12
CA LEU A 153 23.40 -5.41 -13.52
C LEU A 153 22.83 -6.56 -14.36
N ARG A 154 21.65 -6.39 -14.94
CA ARG A 154 21.06 -7.38 -15.86
C ARG A 154 21.86 -7.50 -17.15
N GLU A 155 22.27 -6.39 -17.75
CA GLU A 155 23.07 -6.37 -18.98
C GLU A 155 24.46 -7.00 -18.76
N LYS A 156 25.11 -6.73 -17.62
CA LYS A 156 26.41 -7.35 -17.27
C LYS A 156 26.24 -8.83 -16.86
N GLY A 157 25.18 -9.19 -16.18
CA GLY A 157 24.90 -10.59 -15.80
C GLY A 157 24.67 -11.50 -17.02
N TRP A 158 24.05 -10.98 -18.08
CA TRP A 158 23.89 -11.71 -19.34
C TRP A 158 25.20 -11.93 -20.09
N ARG A 159 26.21 -11.07 -19.92
CA ARG A 159 27.54 -11.23 -20.50
C ARG A 159 28.42 -12.24 -19.74
N MET A 160 28.08 -12.58 -18.51
CA MET A 160 28.85 -13.54 -17.69
C MET A 160 28.38 -14.98 -17.79
N ILE A 161 27.32 -15.28 -18.53
CA ILE A 161 26.93 -16.67 -18.84
C ILE A 161 27.56 -17.02 -20.19
N PRO A 162 28.65 -17.80 -20.22
CA PRO A 162 29.21 -18.26 -21.50
C PRO A 162 28.19 -19.12 -22.20
N LYS A 163 27.85 -18.80 -23.45
CA LYS A 163 26.93 -19.55 -24.32
C LYS A 163 27.46 -20.92 -24.75
N SER A 164 28.48 -21.45 -24.10
CA SER A 164 29.04 -22.77 -24.39
C SER A 164 28.99 -23.66 -23.15
N GLY A 165 28.08 -24.63 -23.18
CA GLY A 165 28.08 -25.74 -22.25
C GLY A 165 29.30 -26.60 -22.44
N HIS A 166 30.41 -26.26 -21.81
CA HIS A 166 31.53 -27.18 -21.57
C HIS A 166 32.05 -27.00 -20.15
N ARG A 167 31.79 -28.04 -19.37
CA ARG A 167 32.48 -28.53 -18.17
C ARG A 167 33.63 -27.66 -17.65
N PHE A 168 33.33 -26.88 -16.60
CA PHE A 168 34.33 -26.13 -15.85
C PHE A 168 34.79 -26.87 -14.56
N SER A 169 34.61 -28.17 -14.46
CA SER A 169 34.85 -28.89 -13.20
C SER A 169 36.15 -29.69 -13.12
N GLU A 170 36.96 -29.81 -14.20
CA GLU A 170 38.13 -30.70 -14.15
C GLU A 170 39.52 -30.02 -14.22
N LYS A 171 39.62 -28.71 -14.40
CA LYS A 171 40.92 -28.07 -14.61
C LYS A 171 41.48 -27.26 -13.42
N ILE A 172 40.74 -27.13 -12.34
CA ILE A 172 41.20 -26.38 -11.15
C ILE A 172 41.82 -27.29 -10.08
N MET A 173 41.62 -28.63 -10.15
CA MET A 173 42.16 -29.54 -9.14
C MET A 173 43.56 -30.07 -9.43
N ARG A 174 44.24 -29.63 -10.48
CA ARG A 174 45.58 -30.18 -10.83
C ARG A 174 46.76 -29.21 -10.73
N LYS A 175 46.57 -28.02 -10.13
CA LYS A 175 47.72 -27.12 -9.86
C LYS A 175 47.70 -26.65 -8.40
N GLY A 176 48.27 -27.41 -7.55
CA GLY A 176 48.55 -27.01 -6.18
C GLY A 176 48.70 -28.20 -5.27
N ILE A 177 49.90 -28.67 -5.15
CA ILE A 177 50.59 -29.23 -3.99
C ILE A 177 51.65 -30.19 -4.52
N LYS A 178 52.89 -29.74 -4.52
CA LYS A 178 54.08 -30.58 -4.34
C LYS A 178 54.94 -29.90 -3.26
N PRO A 179 55.58 -30.76 -2.48
CA PRO A 179 56.11 -30.45 -1.14
C PRO A 179 57.27 -29.47 -1.12
#